data_cda8f6af1de13e7129292bc1bb9c40fa
#
_entry.id   cda8f6af1de13e7129292bc1bb9c40fa
#
_cell.length_a   1.000
_cell.length_b   1.000
_cell.length_c   1.000
_cell.angle_alpha   90.00
_cell.angle_beta   90.00
_cell.angle_gamma   90.00
#
_symmetry.space_group_name_H-M   'P 1'
#
loop_
_entity.id
_entity.type
_entity.pdbx_description
1 polymer ?
#
loop_
_entity_poly.entity_id
_entity_poly.type
_entity_poly.pdbx_seq_one_letter_code
_entity_poly.pdbx_strand_id
1 'polypeptide(L)'
;PGDPFTLIGTLSCPAHPPSILVNNANVIPFSMSVDRDGIAWVLYTSGELFKVSLQDASCTAAGNTISASGMSLFGMGFVTDAAGGMTEKLYLGGGNTNPQQAPRKLAYDDTHGNNLTPVPVGTIAATPAQFSPELTGTSEARLFGFFPNLQSVAYVQEIDKTSGGAVGNTFPLGTTGLGSNINDWAFAQWGGVFYVFVTTSDANQQNRNSTVRSIDRATGTYKVELSNLPYFIDGAGVSTCAPVAIQ
;
A
#
# COMPACT_ATOMS: atom_id res chain seq x y z
N PRO A 1 -25.51 12.73 2.18
CA PRO A 1 -24.84 11.50 2.48
C PRO A 1 -23.91 11.75 3.66
N GLY A 2 -23.90 10.84 4.67
CA GLY A 2 -22.99 10.93 5.79
C GLY A 2 -21.55 10.73 5.36
N ASP A 3 -20.60 10.99 6.28
CA ASP A 3 -19.19 10.72 6.06
C ASP A 3 -19.00 9.23 5.77
N PRO A 4 -18.36 8.83 4.66
CA PRO A 4 -18.13 7.42 4.33
C PRO A 4 -17.08 6.76 5.24
N PHE A 5 -16.34 7.55 6.03
CA PHE A 5 -15.32 7.07 6.94
C PHE A 5 -15.72 7.26 8.41
N THR A 6 -15.34 6.31 9.23
CA THR A 6 -15.47 6.41 10.69
C THR A 6 -14.09 6.65 11.30
N LEU A 7 -13.94 7.76 12.01
CA LEU A 7 -12.71 8.05 12.72
C LEU A 7 -12.51 7.04 13.87
N ILE A 8 -11.38 6.34 13.87
CA ILE A 8 -10.97 5.45 14.96
C ILE A 8 -10.17 6.23 16.01
N GLY A 9 -9.26 7.10 15.58
CA GLY A 9 -8.41 7.87 16.46
C GLY A 9 -7.38 8.68 15.69
N THR A 10 -6.53 9.40 16.41
CA THR A 10 -5.42 10.16 15.84
C THR A 10 -4.13 9.37 15.99
N LEU A 11 -3.40 9.15 14.90
CA LEU A 11 -2.09 8.54 14.93
C LEU A 11 -1.09 9.48 15.65
N SER A 12 -0.48 8.96 16.71
CA SER A 12 0.56 9.67 17.49
C SER A 12 1.79 8.76 17.68
N CYS A 13 2.18 8.04 16.62
CA CYS A 13 3.36 7.19 16.66
C CYS A 13 4.61 8.04 16.88
N PRO A 14 5.55 7.61 17.74
CA PRO A 14 6.76 8.36 18.07
C PRO A 14 7.82 8.21 16.97
N ALA A 15 7.45 8.55 15.73
CA ALA A 15 8.36 8.49 14.58
C ALA A 15 9.40 9.63 14.65
N HIS A 16 10.64 9.29 14.33
CA HIS A 16 11.78 10.19 14.51
C HIS A 16 12.23 10.79 13.16
N PRO A 17 12.53 12.12 13.10
CA PRO A 17 13.16 12.69 11.93
C PRO A 17 14.60 12.15 11.73
N PRO A 18 15.17 12.19 10.51
CA PRO A 18 14.60 12.88 9.35
C PRO A 18 13.66 12.01 8.51
N SER A 19 12.80 12.66 7.72
CA SER A 19 12.08 11.99 6.64
C SER A 19 13.06 11.58 5.53
N ILE A 20 12.92 10.35 5.00
CA ILE A 20 13.73 9.84 3.90
C ILE A 20 13.37 10.55 2.57
N LEU A 21 12.11 10.94 2.40
CA LEU A 21 11.65 11.58 1.17
C LEU A 21 12.17 13.00 1.00
N VAL A 22 12.15 13.78 2.08
CA VAL A 22 12.57 15.18 2.06
C VAL A 22 13.35 15.49 3.34
N ASN A 23 14.60 15.90 3.21
CA ASN A 23 15.41 16.32 4.35
C ASN A 23 14.71 17.45 5.14
N ASN A 24 14.60 17.28 6.45
CA ASN A 24 13.95 18.21 7.38
C ASN A 24 12.43 18.39 7.20
N ALA A 25 11.75 17.59 6.38
CA ALA A 25 10.30 17.56 6.35
C ALA A 25 9.72 16.81 7.55
N ASN A 26 8.46 17.07 7.84
CA ASN A 26 7.72 16.29 8.84
C ASN A 26 7.71 14.82 8.45
N VAL A 27 7.86 13.97 9.45
CA VAL A 27 7.70 12.53 9.30
C VAL A 27 6.20 12.23 9.31
N ILE A 28 5.72 11.60 8.23
CA ILE A 28 4.29 11.30 8.03
C ILE A 28 4.12 9.80 7.70
N PRO A 29 2.92 9.23 7.89
CA PRO A 29 2.60 7.90 7.38
C PRO A 29 2.85 7.80 5.86
N PHE A 30 3.26 6.62 5.39
CA PHE A 30 3.62 6.38 3.99
C PHE A 30 2.85 5.21 3.37
N SER A 31 2.75 4.09 4.06
CA SER A 31 2.05 2.89 3.62
C SER A 31 1.50 2.12 4.81
N MET A 32 0.46 1.31 4.61
CA MET A 32 -0.07 0.47 5.67
C MET A 32 -0.63 -0.86 5.16
N SER A 33 -0.66 -1.85 6.05
CA SER A 33 -1.37 -3.10 5.87
C SER A 33 -2.00 -3.53 7.20
N VAL A 34 -2.93 -4.48 7.18
CA VAL A 34 -3.56 -5.03 8.39
C VAL A 34 -3.31 -6.53 8.43
N ASP A 35 -2.85 -7.04 9.58
CA ASP A 35 -2.65 -8.47 9.78
C ASP A 35 -3.95 -9.19 10.17
N ARG A 36 -3.86 -10.52 10.34
CA ARG A 36 -5.02 -11.37 10.71
C ARG A 36 -5.52 -11.10 12.12
N ASP A 37 -4.68 -10.59 13.00
CA ASP A 37 -5.02 -10.26 14.37
C ASP A 37 -5.72 -8.90 14.49
N GLY A 38 -5.87 -8.19 13.36
CA GLY A 38 -6.52 -6.89 13.30
C GLY A 38 -5.60 -5.76 13.78
N ILE A 39 -4.30 -5.92 13.63
CA ILE A 39 -3.32 -4.86 13.90
C ILE A 39 -2.94 -4.22 12.59
N ALA A 40 -3.04 -2.90 12.52
CA ALA A 40 -2.50 -2.15 11.39
C ALA A 40 -0.99 -1.97 11.54
N TRP A 41 -0.27 -2.16 10.44
CA TRP A 41 1.16 -1.92 10.33
C TRP A 41 1.34 -0.68 9.48
N VAL A 42 1.97 0.36 10.04
CA VAL A 42 2.11 1.67 9.40
C VAL A 42 3.58 2.01 9.25
N LEU A 43 4.02 2.14 8.01
CA LEU A 43 5.35 2.64 7.64
C LEU A 43 5.31 4.17 7.62
N TYR A 44 6.30 4.78 8.22
CA TYR A 44 6.50 6.23 8.18
C TYR A 44 7.62 6.63 7.23
N THR A 45 7.61 7.86 6.77
CA THR A 45 8.65 8.41 5.87
C THR A 45 10.04 8.49 6.52
N SER A 46 10.17 8.24 7.81
CA SER A 46 11.44 7.98 8.50
C SER A 46 12.00 6.58 8.25
N GLY A 47 11.23 5.68 7.64
CA GLY A 47 11.56 4.26 7.51
C GLY A 47 11.25 3.44 8.76
N GLU A 48 10.63 4.03 9.75
CA GLU A 48 10.16 3.33 10.96
C GLU A 48 8.80 2.69 10.71
N LEU A 49 8.61 1.49 11.26
CA LEU A 49 7.37 0.75 11.20
C LEU A 49 6.72 0.65 12.58
N PHE A 50 5.42 0.91 12.65
CA PHE A 50 4.63 0.84 13.87
C PHE A 50 3.47 -0.12 13.71
N LYS A 51 3.14 -0.81 14.82
CA LYS A 51 1.89 -1.54 14.99
C LYS A 51 0.87 -0.59 15.62
N VAL A 52 -0.29 -0.52 15.02
CA VAL A 52 -1.35 0.44 15.38
C VAL A 52 -2.64 -0.32 15.67
N SER A 53 -3.21 -0.06 16.83
CA SER A 53 -4.50 -0.63 17.24
C SER A 53 -5.64 -0.05 16.40
N LEU A 54 -6.49 -0.92 15.85
CA LEU A 54 -7.71 -0.50 15.14
C LEU A 54 -8.85 -0.09 16.09
N GLN A 55 -8.64 -0.12 17.40
CA GLN A 55 -9.65 0.30 18.37
C GLN A 55 -9.49 1.76 18.78
N ASP A 56 -8.25 2.25 18.89
CA ASP A 56 -7.94 3.56 19.45
C ASP A 56 -6.77 4.29 18.79
N ALA A 57 -6.23 3.74 17.71
CA ALA A 57 -5.05 4.23 16.99
C ALA A 57 -3.76 4.35 17.84
N SER A 58 -3.68 3.63 18.97
CA SER A 58 -2.45 3.59 19.76
C SER A 58 -1.33 2.88 19.01
N CYS A 59 -0.10 3.40 19.14
CA CYS A 59 1.07 2.94 18.40
C CYS A 59 2.06 2.20 19.30
N THR A 60 2.63 1.13 18.76
CA THR A 60 3.78 0.42 19.33
C THR A 60 4.83 0.22 18.26
N ALA A 61 6.11 0.46 18.55
CA ALA A 61 7.18 0.25 17.59
C ALA A 61 7.25 -1.23 17.17
N ALA A 62 7.38 -1.49 15.87
CA ALA A 62 7.50 -2.82 15.31
C ALA A 62 8.97 -3.20 15.07
N GLY A 63 9.75 -3.28 16.14
CA GLY A 63 11.15 -3.69 16.07
C GLY A 63 12.08 -2.71 15.35
N ASN A 64 13.13 -3.23 14.72
CA ASN A 64 14.18 -2.43 14.09
C ASN A 64 13.73 -1.74 12.80
N THR A 65 14.34 -0.60 12.51
CA THR A 65 14.15 0.10 11.23
C THR A 65 14.58 -0.75 10.04
N ILE A 66 13.72 -0.87 9.04
CA ILE A 66 13.97 -1.67 7.83
C ILE A 66 15.10 -1.09 6.97
N SER A 67 15.51 0.15 7.21
CA SER A 67 16.58 0.84 6.48
C SER A 67 17.88 0.05 6.42
N ALA A 68 18.17 -0.79 7.42
CA ALA A 68 19.34 -1.66 7.43
C ALA A 68 19.33 -2.74 6.34
N SER A 69 18.17 -3.09 5.78
CA SER A 69 18.03 -4.10 4.72
C SER A 69 18.11 -3.53 3.31
N GLY A 70 18.28 -2.22 3.15
CA GLY A 70 18.24 -1.52 1.87
C GLY A 70 16.82 -1.37 1.30
N MET A 71 15.79 -1.55 2.15
CA MET A 71 14.39 -1.27 1.83
C MET A 71 13.90 -0.15 2.76
N SER A 72 13.95 1.09 2.29
CA SER A 72 13.66 2.24 3.14
C SER A 72 12.20 2.66 3.08
N LEU A 73 11.62 2.70 1.88
CA LEU A 73 10.21 3.02 1.63
C LEU A 73 9.63 1.99 0.67
N PHE A 74 8.46 1.46 1.00
CA PHE A 74 7.82 0.39 0.24
C PHE A 74 6.31 0.38 0.50
N GLY A 75 5.55 -0.07 -0.50
CA GLY A 75 4.19 -0.51 -0.29
C GLY A 75 4.16 -1.87 0.38
N MET A 76 3.14 -2.18 1.16
CA MET A 76 3.08 -3.43 1.90
C MET A 76 1.70 -4.09 1.88
N GLY A 77 1.71 -5.42 1.99
CA GLY A 77 0.49 -6.23 2.04
C GLY A 77 0.72 -7.58 2.73
N PHE A 78 -0.17 -7.94 3.64
CA PHE A 78 -0.19 -9.30 4.20
C PHE A 78 -0.79 -10.26 3.17
N VAL A 79 -0.16 -11.43 3.04
CA VAL A 79 -0.61 -12.50 2.12
C VAL A 79 -0.50 -13.82 2.83
N THR A 80 -1.54 -14.66 2.76
CA THR A 80 -1.45 -16.03 3.30
C THR A 80 -0.40 -16.86 2.56
N ASP A 81 0.24 -17.77 3.27
CA ASP A 81 1.23 -18.68 2.67
C ASP A 81 0.61 -19.61 1.64
N ALA A 82 -0.58 -20.12 1.95
CA ALA A 82 -1.38 -20.97 1.08
C ALA A 82 -2.84 -20.49 1.05
N ALA A 83 -3.56 -20.82 -0.01
CA ALA A 83 -4.97 -20.48 -0.14
C ALA A 83 -5.79 -21.10 1.00
N GLY A 84 -6.56 -20.26 1.70
CA GLY A 84 -7.31 -20.64 2.90
C GLY A 84 -6.45 -20.95 4.13
N GLY A 85 -5.13 -20.71 4.04
CA GLY A 85 -4.19 -20.92 5.15
C GLY A 85 -4.36 -19.92 6.29
N MET A 86 -3.84 -20.28 7.46
CA MET A 86 -3.89 -19.44 8.67
C MET A 86 -2.60 -18.66 8.91
N THR A 87 -1.51 -19.03 8.25
CA THR A 87 -0.22 -18.32 8.30
C THR A 87 -0.11 -17.31 7.18
N GLU A 88 0.52 -16.19 7.46
CA GLU A 88 0.72 -15.11 6.50
C GLU A 88 2.07 -14.46 6.67
N LYS A 89 2.51 -13.73 5.64
CA LYS A 89 3.71 -12.92 5.63
C LYS A 89 3.40 -11.51 5.19
N LEU A 90 4.14 -10.57 5.74
CA LEU A 90 4.12 -9.18 5.26
C LEU A 90 5.04 -9.05 4.05
N TYR A 91 4.46 -8.86 2.87
CA TYR A 91 5.20 -8.58 1.65
C TYR A 91 5.47 -7.07 1.51
N LEU A 92 6.68 -6.76 1.04
CA LEU A 92 7.22 -5.41 0.92
C LEU A 92 7.64 -5.20 -0.54
N GLY A 93 7.08 -4.16 -1.16
CA GLY A 93 7.35 -3.84 -2.57
C GLY A 93 7.92 -2.45 -2.76
N GLY A 94 9.13 -2.34 -3.31
CA GLY A 94 9.77 -1.05 -3.53
C GLY A 94 11.21 -1.02 -3.05
N GLY A 95 11.49 -0.31 -1.98
CA GLY A 95 12.75 -0.40 -1.23
C GLY A 95 13.84 0.57 -1.62
N ASN A 96 13.61 1.52 -2.50
CA ASN A 96 14.54 2.62 -2.74
C ASN A 96 14.15 3.85 -1.90
N THR A 97 15.14 4.66 -1.54
CA THR A 97 14.93 5.98 -0.92
C THR A 97 14.15 6.93 -1.85
N ASN A 98 14.20 6.66 -3.14
CA ASN A 98 13.35 7.30 -4.14
C ASN A 98 12.40 6.25 -4.72
N PRO A 99 11.09 6.30 -4.41
CA PRO A 99 10.12 5.32 -4.91
C PRO A 99 9.93 5.36 -6.43
N GLN A 100 10.46 6.37 -7.12
CA GLN A 100 10.44 6.50 -8.58
C GLN A 100 11.59 5.74 -9.27
N GLN A 101 12.57 5.25 -8.52
CA GLN A 101 13.74 4.58 -9.11
C GLN A 101 13.59 3.06 -9.15
N ALA A 102 14.00 2.48 -10.28
CA ALA A 102 14.23 1.04 -10.43
C ALA A 102 15.66 0.67 -9.94
N PRO A 103 15.91 -0.59 -9.54
CA PRO A 103 14.97 -1.70 -9.53
C PRO A 103 14.08 -1.69 -8.27
N ARG A 104 12.83 -2.09 -8.45
CA ARG A 104 11.90 -2.32 -7.36
C ARG A 104 12.10 -3.73 -6.83
N LYS A 105 12.29 -3.86 -5.54
CA LYS A 105 12.52 -5.15 -4.89
C LYS A 105 11.19 -5.70 -4.35
N LEU A 106 11.08 -7.01 -4.34
CA LEU A 106 10.10 -7.73 -3.54
C LEU A 106 10.84 -8.47 -2.43
N ALA A 107 10.36 -8.33 -1.22
CA ALA A 107 10.79 -9.06 -0.06
C ALA A 107 9.60 -9.40 0.84
N TYR A 108 9.79 -10.23 1.86
CA TYR A 108 8.78 -10.44 2.90
C TYR A 108 9.41 -10.48 4.29
N ASP A 109 8.59 -10.18 5.30
CA ASP A 109 8.85 -10.44 6.70
C ASP A 109 7.89 -11.53 7.21
N ASP A 110 8.45 -12.58 7.82
CA ASP A 110 7.71 -13.68 8.46
C ASP A 110 7.85 -13.68 9.99
N THR A 111 8.48 -12.66 10.54
CA THR A 111 8.76 -12.55 11.98
C THR A 111 7.69 -11.75 12.72
N HIS A 112 6.63 -11.30 12.05
CA HIS A 112 5.62 -10.37 12.58
C HIS A 112 6.24 -9.12 13.23
N GLY A 113 7.31 -8.61 12.61
CA GLY A 113 8.02 -7.42 13.04
C GLY A 113 8.91 -7.56 14.25
N ASN A 114 9.10 -8.77 14.77
CA ASN A 114 9.97 -8.96 15.94
C ASN A 114 11.46 -8.77 15.60
N ASN A 115 11.82 -9.00 14.35
CA ASN A 115 13.17 -8.76 13.85
C ASN A 115 13.10 -8.48 12.33
N LEU A 116 12.73 -7.26 11.97
CA LEU A 116 12.52 -6.84 10.58
C LEU A 116 13.79 -6.96 9.73
N THR A 117 14.14 -8.18 9.40
CA THR A 117 15.14 -8.50 8.39
C THR A 117 14.42 -9.10 7.20
N PRO A 118 13.98 -8.27 6.22
CA PRO A 118 13.21 -8.77 5.10
C PRO A 118 13.97 -9.84 4.32
N VAL A 119 13.31 -10.94 4.04
CA VAL A 119 13.83 -12.00 3.19
C VAL A 119 13.64 -11.58 1.73
N PRO A 120 14.71 -11.40 0.95
CA PRO A 120 14.58 -10.99 -0.44
C PRO A 120 13.93 -12.09 -1.28
N VAL A 121 12.99 -11.71 -2.14
CA VAL A 121 12.33 -12.58 -3.10
C VAL A 121 12.89 -12.36 -4.50
N GLY A 122 12.89 -11.09 -4.97
CA GLY A 122 13.31 -10.78 -6.33
C GLY A 122 13.05 -9.33 -6.70
N THR A 123 12.95 -9.09 -8.00
CA THR A 123 12.62 -7.78 -8.56
C THR A 123 11.21 -7.79 -9.09
N ILE A 124 10.42 -6.77 -8.74
CA ILE A 124 9.07 -6.62 -9.27
C ILE A 124 9.16 -6.23 -10.73
N ALA A 125 8.70 -7.13 -11.59
CA ALA A 125 8.63 -6.93 -13.03
C ALA A 125 7.34 -6.17 -13.37
N ALA A 126 7.42 -4.86 -13.45
CA ALA A 126 6.31 -4.01 -13.85
C ALA A 126 6.76 -3.01 -14.92
N THR A 127 6.06 -2.96 -16.02
CA THR A 127 6.31 -2.00 -17.10
C THR A 127 4.98 -1.47 -17.60
N PRO A 128 4.82 -0.17 -17.74
CA PRO A 128 5.75 0.93 -17.56
C PRO A 128 5.57 1.68 -16.22
N ALA A 129 5.71 1.02 -15.09
CA ALA A 129 5.50 1.65 -13.80
C ALA A 129 6.55 2.72 -13.50
N GLN A 130 6.11 3.91 -13.08
CA GLN A 130 6.99 5.02 -12.69
C GLN A 130 7.35 4.98 -11.22
N PHE A 131 6.47 4.42 -10.37
CA PHE A 131 6.62 4.40 -8.92
C PHE A 131 6.64 2.97 -8.38
N SER A 132 7.10 2.82 -7.15
CA SER A 132 6.93 1.58 -6.39
C SER A 132 5.46 1.28 -6.18
N PRO A 133 5.04 0.01 -6.22
CA PRO A 133 3.64 -0.33 -6.03
C PRO A 133 3.23 -0.21 -4.57
N GLU A 134 1.98 0.14 -4.31
CA GLU A 134 1.29 -0.26 -3.10
C GLU A 134 0.79 -1.70 -3.23
N LEU A 135 0.88 -2.47 -2.15
CA LEU A 135 0.56 -3.88 -2.16
C LEU A 135 -0.71 -4.21 -1.37
N THR A 136 -1.42 -5.24 -1.80
CA THR A 136 -2.46 -5.90 -1.02
C THR A 136 -2.42 -7.40 -1.28
N GLY A 137 -2.72 -8.19 -0.27
CA GLY A 137 -2.79 -9.63 -0.41
C GLY A 137 -4.15 -10.20 -0.04
N THR A 138 -4.32 -11.48 -0.27
CA THR A 138 -5.59 -12.18 -0.08
C THR A 138 -5.41 -13.48 0.69
N SER A 139 -6.53 -14.03 1.21
CA SER A 139 -6.61 -15.39 1.75
C SER A 139 -6.45 -16.48 0.68
N GLU A 140 -6.46 -16.12 -0.60
CA GLU A 140 -6.17 -17.04 -1.71
C GLU A 140 -4.67 -17.19 -1.99
N ALA A 141 -3.80 -16.67 -1.12
CA ALA A 141 -2.36 -16.64 -1.28
C ALA A 141 -1.89 -15.83 -2.51
N ARG A 142 -2.67 -14.84 -2.93
CA ARG A 142 -2.36 -13.98 -4.09
C ARG A 142 -1.93 -12.61 -3.61
N LEU A 143 -0.88 -12.08 -4.23
CA LEU A 143 -0.33 -10.75 -4.02
C LEU A 143 -0.64 -9.86 -5.21
N PHE A 144 -1.13 -8.66 -4.95
CA PHE A 144 -1.42 -7.65 -5.97
C PHE A 144 -0.69 -6.36 -5.65
N GLY A 145 -0.24 -5.68 -6.70
CA GLY A 145 0.34 -4.34 -6.63
C GLY A 145 -0.48 -3.35 -7.46
N PHE A 146 -0.74 -2.19 -6.90
CA PHE A 146 -1.18 -1.02 -7.64
C PHE A 146 0.04 -0.23 -8.11
N PHE A 147 0.15 -0.01 -9.40
CA PHE A 147 1.26 0.69 -10.07
C PHE A 147 0.79 2.06 -10.56
N PRO A 148 1.05 3.13 -9.80
CA PRO A 148 0.69 4.48 -10.23
C PRO A 148 1.52 4.91 -11.45
N ASN A 149 0.88 5.68 -12.33
CA ASN A 149 1.53 6.25 -13.49
C ASN A 149 0.94 7.64 -13.77
N LEU A 150 1.79 8.64 -13.92
CA LEU A 150 1.38 10.02 -14.14
C LEU A 150 0.99 10.29 -15.60
N GLN A 151 1.69 9.65 -16.53
CA GLN A 151 1.59 9.94 -17.97
C GLN A 151 0.81 8.89 -18.74
N SER A 152 0.73 7.69 -18.21
CA SER A 152 0.04 6.55 -18.80
C SER A 152 -0.98 5.98 -17.82
N VAL A 153 -1.79 5.04 -18.25
CA VAL A 153 -2.80 4.40 -17.42
C VAL A 153 -2.14 3.69 -16.24
N ALA A 154 -2.54 4.06 -15.00
CA ALA A 154 -2.20 3.30 -13.81
C ALA A 154 -2.97 1.97 -13.80
N TYR A 155 -2.44 0.96 -13.15
CA TYR A 155 -3.04 -0.37 -13.18
C TYR A 155 -2.76 -1.17 -11.91
N VAL A 156 -3.58 -2.18 -11.67
CA VAL A 156 -3.30 -3.26 -10.71
C VAL A 156 -2.76 -4.46 -11.48
N GLN A 157 -1.76 -5.12 -10.90
CA GLN A 157 -1.15 -6.34 -11.44
C GLN A 157 -0.97 -7.36 -10.33
N GLU A 158 -1.30 -8.61 -10.59
CA GLU A 158 -0.88 -9.71 -9.74
C GLU A 158 0.63 -9.94 -9.84
N ILE A 159 1.25 -10.18 -8.70
CA ILE A 159 2.69 -10.39 -8.56
C ILE A 159 2.91 -11.82 -8.05
N ASP A 160 3.76 -12.57 -8.73
CA ASP A 160 4.24 -13.84 -8.20
C ASP A 160 5.05 -13.59 -6.91
N LYS A 161 4.50 -14.00 -5.79
CA LYS A 161 5.09 -13.77 -4.47
C LYS A 161 6.38 -14.58 -4.24
N THR A 162 6.77 -15.47 -5.16
CA THR A 162 8.00 -16.27 -5.09
C THR A 162 9.13 -15.75 -5.97
N SER A 163 8.84 -14.92 -6.96
CA SER A 163 9.82 -14.38 -7.91
C SER A 163 9.77 -12.87 -8.10
N GLY A 164 8.65 -12.23 -7.81
CA GLY A 164 8.37 -10.83 -8.14
C GLY A 164 7.86 -10.63 -9.57
N GLY A 165 7.70 -11.70 -10.35
CA GLY A 165 7.21 -11.64 -11.74
C GLY A 165 5.74 -11.22 -11.84
N ALA A 166 5.35 -10.62 -12.96
CA ALA A 166 3.96 -10.29 -13.24
C ALA A 166 3.16 -11.57 -13.58
N VAL A 167 1.94 -11.68 -13.07
CA VAL A 167 1.03 -12.81 -13.31
C VAL A 167 -0.25 -12.32 -13.99
N GLY A 168 -0.62 -12.96 -15.10
CA GLY A 168 -1.85 -12.67 -15.82
C GLY A 168 -1.91 -11.27 -16.43
N ASN A 169 -3.14 -10.78 -16.62
CA ASN A 169 -3.38 -9.47 -17.23
C ASN A 169 -3.37 -8.34 -16.19
N THR A 170 -3.10 -7.13 -16.65
CA THR A 170 -3.27 -5.93 -15.86
C THR A 170 -4.75 -5.55 -15.74
N PHE A 171 -5.11 -4.88 -14.65
CA PHE A 171 -6.41 -4.26 -14.42
C PHE A 171 -6.23 -2.74 -14.50
N PRO A 172 -6.59 -2.10 -15.62
CA PRO A 172 -6.36 -0.67 -15.81
C PRO A 172 -7.28 0.17 -14.92
N LEU A 173 -6.74 1.24 -14.36
CA LEU A 173 -7.48 2.22 -13.55
C LEU A 173 -8.05 3.33 -14.45
N GLY A 174 -9.01 2.99 -15.30
CA GLY A 174 -9.58 3.90 -16.30
C GLY A 174 -8.82 3.88 -17.61
N THR A 175 -8.90 4.96 -18.38
CA THR A 175 -8.34 5.08 -19.74
C THR A 175 -7.28 6.16 -19.87
N THR A 176 -7.06 6.95 -18.83
CA THR A 176 -6.10 8.07 -18.79
C THR A 176 -5.14 7.92 -17.63
N GLY A 177 -4.01 8.59 -17.69
CA GLY A 177 -3.09 8.71 -16.56
C GLY A 177 -3.72 9.47 -15.38
N LEU A 178 -3.12 9.35 -14.22
CA LEU A 178 -3.61 9.98 -12.99
C LEU A 178 -3.37 11.51 -12.96
N GLY A 179 -2.60 12.04 -13.91
CA GLY A 179 -2.25 13.46 -13.98
C GLY A 179 -0.97 13.79 -13.20
N SER A 180 -0.55 15.04 -13.25
CA SER A 180 0.74 15.49 -12.69
C SER A 180 0.66 15.93 -11.22
N ASN A 181 -0.53 16.06 -10.66
CA ASN A 181 -0.74 16.63 -9.33
C ASN A 181 -1.10 15.56 -8.28
N ILE A 182 -0.60 14.34 -8.46
CA ILE A 182 -0.74 13.30 -7.46
C ILE A 182 0.23 13.59 -6.32
N ASN A 183 -0.30 13.52 -5.11
CA ASN A 183 0.48 13.61 -3.87
C ASN A 183 0.68 12.23 -3.26
N ASP A 184 -0.41 11.47 -3.11
CA ASP A 184 -0.41 10.20 -2.40
C ASP A 184 -1.36 9.21 -3.06
N TRP A 185 -1.13 7.94 -2.82
CA TRP A 185 -1.99 6.84 -3.25
C TRP A 185 -1.97 5.70 -2.25
N ALA A 186 -3.06 4.96 -2.19
CA ALA A 186 -3.18 3.79 -1.33
C ALA A 186 -3.99 2.70 -2.03
N PHE A 187 -3.86 1.47 -1.57
CA PHE A 187 -4.44 0.31 -2.25
C PHE A 187 -4.90 -0.76 -1.27
N ALA A 188 -6.11 -1.25 -1.45
CA ALA A 188 -6.65 -2.36 -0.68
C ALA A 188 -7.59 -3.21 -1.55
N GLN A 189 -7.89 -4.44 -1.12
CA GLN A 189 -8.90 -5.30 -1.73
C GLN A 189 -10.01 -5.63 -0.73
N TRP A 190 -11.25 -5.76 -1.21
CA TRP A 190 -12.37 -6.24 -0.40
C TRP A 190 -13.44 -6.83 -1.31
N GLY A 191 -13.96 -8.02 -0.95
CA GLY A 191 -15.10 -8.63 -1.67
C GLY A 191 -14.86 -8.90 -3.14
N GLY A 192 -13.61 -9.13 -3.57
CA GLY A 192 -13.25 -9.31 -4.97
C GLY A 192 -13.12 -8.00 -5.76
N VAL A 193 -13.09 -6.87 -5.07
CA VAL A 193 -12.92 -5.53 -5.66
C VAL A 193 -11.60 -4.95 -5.19
N PHE A 194 -10.86 -4.35 -6.09
CA PHE A 194 -9.70 -3.52 -5.78
C PHE A 194 -10.15 -2.09 -5.56
N TYR A 195 -9.76 -1.49 -4.43
CA TYR A 195 -9.99 -0.09 -4.11
C TYR A 195 -8.67 0.66 -4.17
N VAL A 196 -8.64 1.70 -5.01
CA VAL A 196 -7.49 2.60 -5.16
C VAL A 196 -7.89 3.98 -4.69
N PHE A 197 -7.14 4.49 -3.74
CA PHE A 197 -7.30 5.83 -3.19
C PHE A 197 -6.24 6.70 -3.85
N VAL A 198 -6.64 7.86 -4.35
CA VAL A 198 -5.71 8.80 -5.00
C VAL A 198 -5.95 10.18 -4.44
N THR A 199 -4.93 10.75 -3.81
CA THR A 199 -4.92 12.13 -3.34
C THR A 199 -4.25 13.02 -4.38
N THR A 200 -4.95 14.07 -4.79
CA THR A 200 -4.46 15.07 -5.73
C THR A 200 -4.48 16.46 -5.12
N SER A 201 -3.67 17.37 -5.65
CA SER A 201 -3.69 18.78 -5.28
C SER A 201 -3.88 19.68 -6.49
N ASP A 202 -4.14 20.96 -6.25
CA ASP A 202 -4.04 21.99 -7.29
C ASP A 202 -2.57 22.26 -7.67
N ALA A 203 -2.35 23.10 -8.67
CA ALA A 203 -1.02 23.47 -9.16
C ALA A 203 -0.13 24.12 -8.07
N ASN A 204 -0.73 24.69 -7.03
CA ASN A 204 -0.03 25.32 -5.91
C ASN A 204 0.12 24.35 -4.72
N GLN A 205 -0.30 23.10 -4.88
CA GLN A 205 -0.31 22.06 -3.83
C GLN A 205 -1.11 22.41 -2.57
N GLN A 206 -2.11 23.26 -2.70
CA GLN A 206 -2.87 23.79 -1.58
C GLN A 206 -4.19 23.05 -1.38
N ASN A 207 -4.98 22.85 -2.43
CA ASN A 207 -6.29 22.24 -2.33
C ASN A 207 -6.19 20.75 -2.63
N ARG A 208 -5.88 19.97 -1.59
CA ARG A 208 -5.81 18.51 -1.70
C ARG A 208 -7.19 17.90 -1.52
N ASN A 209 -7.49 16.90 -2.32
CA ASN A 209 -8.66 16.06 -2.16
C ASN A 209 -8.36 14.64 -2.63
N SER A 210 -9.14 13.71 -2.12
CA SER A 210 -8.98 12.30 -2.49
C SER A 210 -10.17 11.79 -3.29
N THR A 211 -9.89 10.83 -4.13
CA THR A 211 -10.88 10.02 -4.85
C THR A 211 -10.72 8.55 -4.46
N VAL A 212 -11.83 7.84 -4.35
CA VAL A 212 -11.85 6.38 -4.24
C VAL A 212 -12.29 5.81 -5.57
N ARG A 213 -11.50 4.92 -6.11
CA ARG A 213 -11.74 4.24 -7.37
C ARG A 213 -11.76 2.74 -7.14
N SER A 214 -12.58 2.03 -7.89
CA SER A 214 -12.67 0.58 -7.77
C SER A 214 -12.46 -0.11 -9.11
N ILE A 215 -11.98 -1.36 -9.03
CA ILE A 215 -11.89 -2.28 -10.16
C ILE A 215 -12.42 -3.63 -9.69
N ASP A 216 -13.47 -4.11 -10.33
CA ASP A 216 -13.96 -5.46 -10.10
C ASP A 216 -12.93 -6.48 -10.62
N ARG A 217 -12.48 -7.40 -9.76
CA ARG A 217 -11.40 -8.35 -10.09
C ARG A 217 -11.83 -9.39 -11.12
N ALA A 218 -13.11 -9.74 -11.16
CA ALA A 218 -13.62 -10.75 -12.09
C ALA A 218 -13.85 -10.20 -13.49
N THR A 219 -14.33 -8.96 -13.58
CA THR A 219 -14.75 -8.35 -14.85
C THR A 219 -13.78 -7.29 -15.38
N GLY A 220 -12.90 -6.76 -14.52
CA GLY A 220 -12.06 -5.60 -14.83
C GLY A 220 -12.85 -4.28 -14.89
N THR A 221 -14.10 -4.26 -14.47
CA THR A 221 -14.95 -3.07 -14.52
C THR A 221 -14.44 -2.01 -13.57
N TYR A 222 -14.10 -0.84 -14.12
CA TYR A 222 -13.63 0.32 -13.38
C TYR A 222 -14.77 1.27 -13.03
N LYS A 223 -14.72 1.87 -11.83
CA LYS A 223 -15.64 2.92 -11.37
C LYS A 223 -14.93 3.97 -10.53
N VAL A 224 -15.47 5.17 -10.48
CA VAL A 224 -15.18 6.18 -9.45
C VAL A 224 -16.29 6.08 -8.40
N GLU A 225 -15.94 5.62 -7.21
CA GLU A 225 -16.90 5.40 -6.12
C GLU A 225 -17.16 6.70 -5.34
N LEU A 226 -16.10 7.42 -5.01
CA LEU A 226 -16.18 8.68 -4.27
C LEU A 226 -15.20 9.68 -4.89
N SER A 227 -15.55 10.95 -4.87
CA SER A 227 -14.73 12.05 -5.37
C SER A 227 -14.81 13.27 -4.46
N ASN A 228 -13.79 14.12 -4.53
CA ASN A 228 -13.70 15.36 -3.77
C ASN A 228 -13.82 15.15 -2.24
N LEU A 229 -13.22 14.07 -1.74
CA LEU A 229 -13.14 13.82 -0.30
C LEU A 229 -12.17 14.82 0.33
N PRO A 230 -12.55 15.48 1.45
CA PRO A 230 -11.70 16.45 2.13
C PRO A 230 -10.60 15.79 2.99
N TYR A 231 -10.23 14.58 2.69
CA TYR A 231 -9.22 13.78 3.40
C TYR A 231 -7.99 13.61 2.53
N PHE A 232 -6.83 13.52 3.18
CA PHE A 232 -5.60 13.00 2.58
C PHE A 232 -5.49 11.55 2.96
N ILE A 233 -5.43 10.67 1.97
CA ILE A 233 -5.37 9.22 2.17
C ILE A 233 -3.98 8.77 1.75
N ASP A 234 -3.11 8.58 2.74
CA ASP A 234 -1.70 8.23 2.55
C ASP A 234 -1.47 6.71 2.61
N GLY A 235 -2.43 5.96 3.17
CA GLY A 235 -2.33 4.51 3.28
C GLY A 235 -3.71 3.87 3.33
N ALA A 236 -3.80 2.64 2.87
CA ALA A 236 -4.96 1.76 3.03
C ALA A 236 -4.47 0.33 3.26
N GLY A 237 -5.18 -0.40 4.07
CA GLY A 237 -4.82 -1.78 4.35
C GLY A 237 -6.03 -2.61 4.67
N VAL A 238 -5.93 -3.91 4.42
CA VAL A 238 -6.94 -4.91 4.70
C VAL A 238 -6.28 -6.18 5.21
N SER A 239 -6.95 -6.85 6.13
CA SER A 239 -6.51 -8.16 6.61
C SER A 239 -6.75 -9.24 5.54
N THR A 240 -5.92 -10.28 5.54
CA THR A 240 -6.18 -11.49 4.75
C THR A 240 -7.47 -12.23 5.17
N CYS A 241 -8.11 -11.84 6.27
CA CYS A 241 -9.45 -12.31 6.65
C CYS A 241 -10.56 -11.64 5.82
N ALA A 242 -10.27 -10.60 5.05
CA ALA A 242 -11.25 -9.94 4.20
C ALA A 242 -11.80 -10.89 3.13
N PRO A 243 -13.10 -10.81 2.81
CA PRO A 243 -13.70 -11.65 1.78
C PRO A 243 -13.03 -11.39 0.43
N VAL A 244 -12.85 -12.43 -0.36
CA VAL A 244 -12.28 -12.37 -1.72
C VAL A 244 -13.34 -12.35 -2.81
N ALA A 245 -14.61 -12.51 -2.42
CA ALA A 245 -15.80 -12.33 -3.24
C ALA A 245 -16.98 -11.89 -2.37
N ILE A 246 -17.91 -11.14 -2.92
CA ILE A 246 -19.20 -10.85 -2.27
C ILE A 246 -20.08 -12.08 -2.45
N GLN A 247 -20.60 -12.61 -1.34
CA GLN A 247 -21.58 -13.70 -1.35
C GLN A 247 -22.99 -13.18 -1.60
#